data_8fe2c14f7b5de639ef7108beb38b7ce6
#
_entry.id   8fe2c14f7b5de639ef7108beb38b7ce6
#
_cell.length_a   1.000
_cell.length_b   1.000
_cell.length_c   1.000
_cell.angle_alpha   90.00
_cell.angle_beta   90.00
_cell.angle_gamma   90.00
#
_symmetry.space_group_name_H-M   'P 1'
#
loop_
_entity.id
_entity.type
_entity.pdbx_description
1 polymer ?
#
loop_
_entity_poly.entity_id
_entity_poly.type
_entity_poly.pdbx_seq_one_letter_code
_entity_poly.pdbx_strand_id
1 'polypeptide(L)'
;MINSIGNCISRRSCYSLQIYFDFSGYCDMAYGIGYMFNVELPVNFNSPYKAVSIVDFWDRWHMTLTRFFTRYVYIPLGGSRRGKIRTYLNVMIVFFVSGVWHGANWTFILWGIINGAANVAHKIFSKWIDRIPKVLRMGITFVFCTFAWSLFRAESVAQAFELWNR
;
A
#
# COMPACT_ATOMS: atom_id res chain seq x y z
N MET A 1 -2.22 7.86 30.30
CA MET A 1 -2.59 6.85 29.28
C MET A 1 -3.21 7.47 28.01
N ILE A 2 -4.16 8.41 28.08
CA ILE A 2 -4.78 9.08 26.90
C ILE A 2 -3.76 9.87 26.08
N ASN A 3 -2.80 10.55 26.70
CA ASN A 3 -1.75 11.32 26.00
C ASN A 3 -0.75 10.45 25.22
N SER A 4 -0.52 9.21 25.64
CA SER A 4 0.41 8.31 24.91
C SER A 4 -0.21 7.76 23.61
N ILE A 5 -1.50 7.44 23.63
CA ILE A 5 -2.24 6.94 22.45
C ILE A 5 -2.37 8.06 21.40
N GLY A 6 -2.72 9.28 21.82
CA GLY A 6 -2.82 10.43 20.92
C GLY A 6 -1.48 10.76 20.24
N ASN A 7 -0.38 10.71 20.97
CA ASN A 7 0.96 10.92 20.44
C ASN A 7 1.38 9.82 19.46
N CYS A 8 0.97 8.59 19.67
CA CYS A 8 1.30 7.46 18.82
C CYS A 8 0.55 7.50 17.49
N ILE A 9 -0.75 7.75 17.49
CA ILE A 9 -1.58 7.92 16.28
C ILE A 9 -1.07 9.12 15.48
N SER A 10 -0.76 10.24 16.16
CA SER A 10 -0.20 11.45 15.53
C SER A 10 1.12 11.15 14.80
N ARG A 11 2.08 10.50 15.45
CA ARG A 11 3.38 10.18 14.86
C ARG A 11 3.29 9.24 13.65
N ARG A 12 2.40 8.25 13.68
CA ARG A 12 2.18 7.32 12.55
C ARG A 12 1.50 8.02 11.38
N SER A 13 0.49 8.83 11.65
CA SER A 13 -0.19 9.62 10.61
C SER A 13 0.77 10.63 9.98
N CYS A 14 1.64 11.28 10.80
CA CYS A 14 2.69 12.14 10.28
C CYS A 14 3.64 11.40 9.33
N TYR A 15 4.08 10.18 9.68
CA TYR A 15 4.94 9.39 8.80
C TYR A 15 4.23 8.98 7.50
N SER A 16 2.94 8.62 7.58
CA SER A 16 2.15 8.30 6.39
C SER A 16 2.01 9.51 5.44
N LEU A 17 1.82 10.69 5.99
CA LEU A 17 1.78 11.93 5.20
C LEU A 17 3.18 12.25 4.65
N GLN A 18 4.22 12.10 5.46
CA GLN A 18 5.60 12.32 5.04
C GLN A 18 5.95 11.47 3.83
N ILE A 19 5.78 10.13 3.89
CA ILE A 19 6.14 9.24 2.79
C ILE A 19 5.35 9.57 1.51
N TYR A 20 4.10 10.02 1.66
CA TYR A 20 3.29 10.44 0.52
C TYR A 20 3.83 11.74 -0.10
N PHE A 21 4.04 12.78 0.69
CA PHE A 21 4.48 14.07 0.16
C PHE A 21 5.91 14.02 -0.37
N ASP A 22 6.82 13.30 0.29
CA ASP A 22 8.19 13.11 -0.18
C ASP A 22 8.20 12.43 -1.55
N PHE A 23 7.42 11.37 -1.72
CA PHE A 23 7.42 10.63 -2.97
C PHE A 23 6.57 11.29 -4.07
N SER A 24 5.41 11.86 -3.74
CA SER A 24 4.61 12.59 -4.74
C SER A 24 5.33 13.85 -5.20
N GLY A 25 5.98 14.60 -4.30
CA GLY A 25 6.77 15.77 -4.66
C GLY A 25 7.97 15.42 -5.55
N TYR A 26 8.65 14.30 -5.28
CA TYR A 26 9.67 13.77 -6.19
C TYR A 26 9.10 13.49 -7.60
N CYS A 27 7.92 12.85 -7.67
CA CYS A 27 7.27 12.58 -8.94
C CYS A 27 6.87 13.87 -9.67
N ASP A 28 6.38 14.89 -8.97
CA ASP A 28 6.03 16.18 -9.55
C ASP A 28 7.25 16.89 -10.13
N MET A 29 8.39 16.84 -9.43
CA MET A 29 9.67 17.34 -9.98
C MET A 29 10.08 16.57 -11.24
N ALA A 30 9.96 15.23 -11.21
CA ALA A 30 10.28 14.39 -12.38
C ALA A 30 9.37 14.73 -13.57
N TYR A 31 8.07 14.98 -13.34
CA TYR A 31 7.15 15.48 -14.38
C TYR A 31 7.60 16.80 -14.97
N GLY A 32 7.90 17.78 -14.12
CA GLY A 32 8.37 19.09 -14.59
C GLY A 32 9.61 18.96 -15.47
N ILE A 33 10.59 18.15 -15.05
CA ILE A 33 11.80 17.89 -15.85
C ILE A 33 11.43 17.17 -17.15
N GLY A 34 10.58 16.14 -17.09
CA GLY A 34 10.13 15.41 -18.28
C GLY A 34 9.52 16.35 -19.34
N TYR A 35 8.64 17.25 -18.91
CA TYR A 35 8.04 18.25 -19.82
C TYR A 35 9.07 19.19 -20.45
N MET A 36 10.13 19.55 -19.74
CA MET A 36 11.22 20.37 -20.30
C MET A 36 11.94 19.65 -21.45
N PHE A 37 11.93 18.32 -21.46
CA PHE A 37 12.50 17.47 -22.54
C PHE A 37 11.45 16.93 -23.50
N ASN A 38 10.21 17.44 -23.45
CA ASN A 38 9.07 16.95 -24.25
C ASN A 38 8.78 15.46 -24.02
N VAL A 39 8.98 14.98 -22.80
CA VAL A 39 8.68 13.59 -22.37
C VAL A 39 7.52 13.63 -21.38
N GLU A 40 6.41 12.99 -21.73
CA GLU A 40 5.27 12.81 -20.84
C GLU A 40 5.45 11.58 -19.97
N LEU A 41 5.64 11.78 -18.67
CA LEU A 41 5.77 10.69 -17.69
C LEU A 41 4.40 10.23 -17.18
N PRO A 42 4.21 8.93 -16.86
CA PRO A 42 2.94 8.43 -16.35
C PRO A 42 2.71 8.82 -14.89
N VAL A 43 1.47 9.20 -14.54
CA VAL A 43 1.06 9.57 -13.17
C VAL A 43 1.26 8.41 -12.19
N ASN A 44 1.83 8.73 -11.02
CA ASN A 44 2.11 7.76 -9.96
C ASN A 44 1.14 7.84 -8.77
N PHE A 45 0.50 8.98 -8.54
CA PHE A 45 -0.38 9.18 -7.39
C PHE A 45 -1.70 9.81 -7.80
N ASN A 46 -2.81 9.29 -7.26
CA ASN A 46 -4.16 9.84 -7.47
C ASN A 46 -4.92 9.89 -6.14
N SER A 47 -4.54 10.84 -5.26
CA SER A 47 -5.17 11.01 -3.94
C SER A 47 -5.34 9.68 -3.17
N PRO A 48 -4.28 8.93 -2.89
CA PRO A 48 -4.37 7.55 -2.38
C PRO A 48 -5.07 7.46 -1.03
N TYR A 49 -4.98 8.46 -0.17
CA TYR A 49 -5.65 8.47 1.14
C TYR A 49 -7.16 8.77 1.08
N LYS A 50 -7.71 9.02 -0.12
CA LYS A 50 -9.16 9.03 -0.38
C LYS A 50 -9.70 7.65 -0.80
N ALA A 51 -8.85 6.63 -0.81
CA ALA A 51 -9.22 5.27 -1.19
C ALA A 51 -10.25 4.67 -0.24
N VAL A 52 -11.24 4.01 -0.82
CA VAL A 52 -12.35 3.36 -0.09
C VAL A 52 -12.09 1.88 0.22
N SER A 53 -10.95 1.37 -0.21
CA SER A 53 -10.51 0.00 0.06
C SER A 53 -9.02 -0.12 -0.17
N ILE A 54 -8.42 -1.22 0.33
CA ILE A 54 -6.99 -1.50 0.10
C ILE A 54 -6.70 -1.75 -1.38
N VAL A 55 -7.63 -2.27 -2.16
CA VAL A 55 -7.48 -2.44 -3.60
C VAL A 55 -7.45 -1.07 -4.29
N ASP A 56 -8.44 -0.21 -4.00
CA ASP A 56 -8.50 1.17 -4.50
C ASP A 56 -7.27 2.01 -4.07
N PHE A 57 -6.68 1.72 -2.90
CA PHE A 57 -5.45 2.36 -2.45
C PHE A 57 -4.27 2.03 -3.40
N TRP A 58 -4.06 0.77 -3.75
CA TRP A 58 -2.98 0.35 -4.66
C TRP A 58 -3.22 0.77 -6.10
N ASP A 59 -4.47 1.02 -6.51
CA ASP A 59 -4.80 1.61 -7.81
C ASP A 59 -4.46 3.12 -7.87
N ARG A 60 -4.18 3.76 -6.71
CA ARG A 60 -3.89 5.18 -6.55
C ARG A 60 -2.48 5.49 -6.05
N TRP A 61 -1.81 4.52 -5.43
CA TRP A 61 -0.47 4.62 -4.88
C TRP A 61 0.54 3.94 -5.79
N HIS A 62 1.62 4.68 -6.17
CA HIS A 62 2.71 4.15 -7.01
C HIS A 62 2.22 3.35 -8.22
N MET A 63 1.35 3.98 -9.00
CA MET A 63 0.56 3.35 -10.06
C MET A 63 1.44 2.67 -11.13
N THR A 64 2.62 3.23 -11.41
CA THR A 64 3.56 2.63 -12.38
C THR A 64 4.14 1.32 -11.88
N LEU A 65 4.48 1.22 -10.59
CA LEU A 65 4.96 -0.03 -9.97
C LEU A 65 3.85 -1.08 -9.93
N THR A 66 2.63 -0.68 -9.59
CA THR A 66 1.45 -1.58 -9.61
C THR A 66 1.22 -2.15 -11.01
N ARG A 67 1.31 -1.32 -12.07
CA ARG A 67 1.22 -1.76 -13.47
C ARG A 67 2.37 -2.70 -13.83
N PHE A 68 3.59 -2.39 -13.39
CA PHE A 68 4.77 -3.24 -13.62
C PHE A 68 4.56 -4.64 -13.03
N PHE A 69 4.22 -4.76 -11.74
CA PHE A 69 3.97 -6.07 -11.12
C PHE A 69 2.77 -6.79 -11.72
N THR A 70 1.73 -6.06 -12.12
CA THR A 70 0.59 -6.64 -12.82
C THR A 70 1.03 -7.26 -14.15
N ARG A 71 1.81 -6.55 -14.95
CA ARG A 71 2.24 -7.00 -16.28
C ARG A 71 3.26 -8.13 -16.20
N TYR A 72 4.24 -8.03 -15.31
CA TYR A 72 5.40 -8.93 -15.32
C TYR A 72 5.35 -10.05 -14.28
N VAL A 73 4.46 -9.97 -13.30
CA VAL A 73 4.29 -11.01 -12.27
C VAL A 73 2.88 -11.61 -12.32
N TYR A 74 1.84 -10.77 -12.15
CA TYR A 74 0.48 -11.26 -12.01
C TYR A 74 -0.06 -11.94 -13.26
N ILE A 75 0.08 -11.31 -14.44
CA ILE A 75 -0.41 -11.85 -15.73
C ILE A 75 0.33 -13.15 -16.11
N PRO A 76 1.68 -13.25 -16.06
CA PRO A 76 2.39 -14.49 -16.34
C PRO A 76 2.01 -15.66 -15.43
N LEU A 77 1.66 -15.39 -14.16
CA LEU A 77 1.13 -16.42 -13.24
C LEU A 77 -0.29 -16.91 -13.57
N GLY A 78 -0.91 -16.34 -14.62
CA GLY A 78 -2.27 -16.66 -15.08
C GLY A 78 -3.34 -15.64 -14.65
N GLY A 79 -2.95 -14.59 -13.91
CA GLY A 79 -3.87 -13.52 -13.49
C GLY A 79 -5.09 -14.05 -12.74
N SER A 80 -6.28 -13.58 -13.12
CA SER A 80 -7.57 -14.02 -12.56
C SER A 80 -8.26 -15.13 -13.37
N ARG A 81 -7.62 -15.61 -14.47
CA ARG A 81 -8.26 -16.53 -15.41
C ARG A 81 -8.35 -17.98 -14.94
N ARG A 82 -7.55 -18.38 -13.94
CA ARG A 82 -7.42 -19.75 -13.44
C ARG A 82 -8.20 -20.00 -12.13
N GLY A 83 -9.32 -19.27 -11.93
CA GLY A 83 -10.19 -19.42 -10.77
C GLY A 83 -9.78 -18.59 -9.54
N LYS A 84 -10.66 -18.58 -8.53
CA LYS A 84 -10.52 -17.69 -7.35
C LYS A 84 -9.28 -17.99 -6.51
N ILE A 85 -9.04 -19.28 -6.19
CA ILE A 85 -7.90 -19.69 -5.34
C ILE A 85 -6.58 -19.27 -5.99
N ARG A 86 -6.42 -19.53 -7.30
CA ARG A 86 -5.22 -19.13 -8.03
C ARG A 86 -5.06 -17.61 -8.07
N THR A 87 -6.15 -16.87 -8.22
CA THR A 87 -6.16 -15.40 -8.14
C THR A 87 -5.62 -14.91 -6.79
N TYR A 88 -6.06 -15.52 -5.68
CA TYR A 88 -5.60 -15.14 -4.34
C TYR A 88 -4.11 -15.45 -4.14
N LEU A 89 -3.65 -16.61 -4.58
CA LEU A 89 -2.23 -16.96 -4.56
C LEU A 89 -1.39 -16.00 -5.41
N ASN A 90 -1.84 -15.65 -6.61
CA ASN A 90 -1.14 -14.71 -7.49
C ASN A 90 -1.03 -13.32 -6.83
N VAL A 91 -2.08 -12.84 -6.16
CA VAL A 91 -2.04 -11.58 -5.41
C VAL A 91 -1.02 -11.66 -4.28
N MET A 92 -1.01 -12.75 -3.50
CA MET A 92 -0.01 -12.95 -2.43
C MET A 92 1.41 -12.95 -2.97
N ILE A 93 1.66 -13.63 -4.10
CA ILE A 93 2.98 -13.68 -4.75
C ILE A 93 3.41 -12.28 -5.19
N VAL A 94 2.52 -11.49 -5.80
CA VAL A 94 2.81 -10.11 -6.22
C VAL A 94 3.25 -9.25 -5.04
N PHE A 95 2.50 -9.28 -3.94
CA PHE A 95 2.86 -8.49 -2.75
C PHE A 95 4.11 -9.01 -2.04
N PHE A 96 4.33 -10.31 -2.01
CA PHE A 96 5.58 -10.90 -1.51
C PHE A 96 6.79 -10.42 -2.32
N VAL A 97 6.71 -10.51 -3.65
CA VAL A 97 7.78 -10.04 -4.56
C VAL A 97 7.99 -8.53 -4.40
N SER A 98 6.92 -7.76 -4.24
CA SER A 98 7.01 -6.33 -3.96
C SER A 98 7.73 -6.05 -2.64
N GLY A 99 7.45 -6.82 -1.59
CA GLY A 99 8.16 -6.71 -0.31
C GLY A 99 9.66 -6.98 -0.44
N VAL A 100 10.03 -8.08 -1.11
CA VAL A 100 11.44 -8.43 -1.37
C VAL A 100 12.13 -7.35 -2.22
N TRP A 101 11.43 -6.78 -3.18
CA TRP A 101 11.94 -5.71 -4.03
C TRP A 101 12.27 -4.43 -3.25
N HIS A 102 11.50 -4.10 -2.22
CA HIS A 102 11.74 -2.94 -1.36
C HIS A 102 12.98 -3.10 -0.47
N GLY A 103 13.40 -4.32 -0.16
CA GLY A 103 14.60 -4.60 0.61
C GLY A 103 14.64 -6.00 1.21
N ALA A 104 15.84 -6.45 1.56
CA ALA A 104 16.09 -7.78 2.13
C ALA A 104 15.76 -7.88 3.64
N ASN A 105 15.08 -6.88 4.23
CA ASN A 105 14.70 -6.90 5.63
C ASN A 105 13.35 -7.63 5.80
N TRP A 106 13.22 -8.39 6.87
CA TRP A 106 11.98 -9.08 7.26
C TRP A 106 10.78 -8.15 7.43
N THR A 107 11.01 -6.89 7.78
CA THR A 107 9.95 -5.88 7.88
C THR A 107 9.25 -5.63 6.54
N PHE A 108 9.98 -5.60 5.42
CA PHE A 108 9.41 -5.44 4.07
C PHE A 108 8.69 -6.70 3.60
N ILE A 109 9.22 -7.88 3.93
CA ILE A 109 8.55 -9.16 3.62
C ILE A 109 7.22 -9.24 4.36
N LEU A 110 7.21 -8.93 5.65
CA LEU A 110 6.00 -8.90 6.47
C LEU A 110 4.99 -7.85 5.97
N TRP A 111 5.47 -6.68 5.58
CA TRP A 111 4.65 -5.65 4.94
C TRP A 111 3.96 -6.18 3.67
N GLY A 112 4.70 -6.86 2.81
CA GLY A 112 4.15 -7.47 1.60
C GLY A 112 3.08 -8.51 1.93
N ILE A 113 3.35 -9.42 2.88
CA ILE A 113 2.40 -10.45 3.31
C ILE A 113 1.11 -9.83 3.85
N ILE A 114 1.20 -8.81 4.72
CA ILE A 114 0.04 -8.13 5.32
C ILE A 114 -0.80 -7.43 4.24
N ASN A 115 -0.16 -6.73 3.32
CA ASN A 115 -0.87 -6.06 2.22
C ASN A 115 -1.51 -7.06 1.25
N GLY A 116 -0.82 -8.15 0.92
CA GLY A 116 -1.36 -9.24 0.12
C GLY A 116 -2.59 -9.87 0.78
N ALA A 117 -2.48 -10.21 2.07
CA ALA A 117 -3.58 -10.78 2.86
C ALA A 117 -4.79 -9.83 2.92
N ALA A 118 -4.57 -8.53 3.15
CA ALA A 118 -5.64 -7.53 3.16
C ALA A 118 -6.34 -7.41 1.79
N ASN A 119 -5.59 -7.47 0.68
CA ASN A 119 -6.17 -7.48 -0.67
C ASN A 119 -6.99 -8.74 -0.93
N VAL A 120 -6.51 -9.91 -0.51
CA VAL A 120 -7.26 -11.16 -0.62
C VAL A 120 -8.51 -11.13 0.24
N ALA A 121 -8.41 -10.70 1.50
CA ALA A 121 -9.55 -10.54 2.40
C ALA A 121 -10.60 -9.59 1.80
N HIS A 122 -10.19 -8.44 1.25
CA HIS A 122 -11.10 -7.53 0.57
C HIS A 122 -11.84 -8.22 -0.61
N LYS A 123 -11.12 -9.02 -1.43
CA LYS A 123 -11.74 -9.75 -2.55
C LYS A 123 -12.75 -10.80 -2.08
N ILE A 124 -12.51 -11.44 -0.93
CA ILE A 124 -13.43 -12.45 -0.35
C ILE A 124 -14.67 -11.76 0.24
N PHE A 125 -14.47 -10.68 0.99
CA PHE A 125 -15.51 -10.01 1.79
C PHE A 125 -16.08 -8.76 1.13
N SER A 126 -15.80 -8.49 -0.16
CA SER A 126 -16.21 -7.27 -0.86
C SER A 126 -17.70 -6.94 -0.69
N LYS A 127 -18.59 -7.95 -0.84
CA LYS A 127 -20.05 -7.76 -0.68
C LYS A 127 -20.46 -7.24 0.70
N TRP A 128 -19.71 -7.56 1.75
CA TRP A 128 -19.97 -7.10 3.12
C TRP A 128 -19.35 -5.73 3.36
N ILE A 129 -18.13 -5.53 2.86
CA ILE A 129 -17.40 -4.28 2.96
C ILE A 129 -18.15 -3.15 2.22
N ASP A 130 -18.74 -3.44 1.08
CA ASP A 130 -19.47 -2.46 0.27
C ASP A 130 -20.77 -1.95 0.94
N ARG A 131 -21.26 -2.63 1.98
CA ARG A 131 -22.39 -2.17 2.79
C ARG A 131 -22.00 -1.08 3.81
N ILE A 132 -20.70 -0.96 4.11
CA ILE A 132 -20.18 0.03 5.05
C ILE A 132 -20.20 1.41 4.38
N PRO A 133 -20.63 2.49 5.07
CA PRO A 133 -20.60 3.85 4.53
C PRO A 133 -19.22 4.25 4.01
N LYS A 134 -19.18 4.95 2.89
CA LYS A 134 -17.95 5.33 2.18
C LYS A 134 -16.90 5.99 3.09
N VAL A 135 -17.34 6.93 3.93
CA VAL A 135 -16.44 7.68 4.83
C VAL A 135 -15.77 6.75 5.83
N LEU A 136 -16.51 5.78 6.38
CA LEU A 136 -15.97 4.81 7.32
C LEU A 136 -14.95 3.88 6.63
N ARG A 137 -15.24 3.43 5.40
CA ARG A 137 -14.29 2.63 4.60
C ARG A 137 -12.99 3.39 4.33
N MET A 138 -13.07 4.69 4.01
CA MET A 138 -11.90 5.54 3.84
C MET A 138 -11.07 5.59 5.13
N GLY A 139 -11.72 5.80 6.28
CA GLY A 139 -11.06 5.81 7.58
C GLY A 139 -10.37 4.48 7.90
N ILE A 140 -11.05 3.36 7.69
CA ILE A 140 -10.48 2.00 7.91
C ILE A 140 -9.27 1.77 6.99
N THR A 141 -9.38 2.13 5.72
CA THR A 141 -8.28 1.98 4.75
C THR A 141 -7.09 2.85 5.15
N PHE A 142 -7.32 4.11 5.54
CA PHE A 142 -6.26 5.02 5.99
C PHE A 142 -5.54 4.48 7.24
N VAL A 143 -6.30 4.01 8.25
CA VAL A 143 -5.74 3.43 9.47
C VAL A 143 -4.91 2.18 9.14
N PHE A 144 -5.42 1.29 8.28
CA PHE A 144 -4.66 0.12 7.85
C PHE A 144 -3.35 0.51 7.15
N CYS A 145 -3.39 1.45 6.21
CA CYS A 145 -2.18 1.92 5.51
C CYS A 145 -1.17 2.54 6.48
N THR A 146 -1.65 3.37 7.42
CA THR A 146 -0.82 4.00 8.46
C THR A 146 -0.13 2.94 9.33
N PHE A 147 -0.86 1.88 9.68
CA PHE A 147 -0.32 0.74 10.41
C PHE A 147 0.72 -0.04 9.57
N ALA A 148 0.42 -0.33 8.31
CA ALA A 148 1.34 -1.02 7.42
C ALA A 148 2.64 -0.22 7.17
N TRP A 149 2.56 1.10 7.05
CA TRP A 149 3.73 1.98 6.88
C TRP A 149 4.69 1.97 8.07
N SER A 150 4.25 1.60 9.26
CA SER A 150 5.15 1.47 10.41
C SER A 150 6.24 0.40 10.20
N LEU A 151 5.95 -0.64 9.38
CA LEU A 151 6.93 -1.65 8.99
C LEU A 151 8.02 -1.09 8.08
N PHE A 152 7.74 -0.08 7.28
CA PHE A 152 8.74 0.62 6.48
C PHE A 152 9.70 1.46 7.33
N ARG A 153 9.23 1.98 8.46
CA ARG A 153 10.01 2.80 9.37
C ARG A 153 10.87 1.96 10.32
N ALA A 154 10.42 0.75 10.62
CA ALA A 154 11.07 -0.10 11.61
C ALA A 154 12.34 -0.76 11.05
N GLU A 155 13.41 -0.74 11.82
CA GLU A 155 14.67 -1.41 11.50
C GLU A 155 14.59 -2.93 11.74
N SER A 156 13.68 -3.36 12.62
CA SER A 156 13.43 -4.76 12.93
C SER A 156 11.94 -5.03 13.18
N VAL A 157 11.56 -6.30 13.06
CA VAL A 157 10.18 -6.75 13.36
C VAL A 157 9.82 -6.48 14.82
N ALA A 158 10.76 -6.67 15.75
CA ALA A 158 10.55 -6.38 17.18
C ALA A 158 10.23 -4.89 17.40
N GLN A 159 10.97 -3.99 16.75
CA GLN A 159 10.71 -2.55 16.81
C GLN A 159 9.34 -2.19 16.19
N ALA A 160 8.92 -2.85 15.12
CA ALA A 160 7.59 -2.65 14.55
C ALA A 160 6.50 -3.00 15.57
N PHE A 161 6.64 -4.13 16.28
CA PHE A 161 5.70 -4.51 17.36
C PHE A 161 5.71 -3.52 18.53
N GLU A 162 6.87 -3.00 18.92
CA GLU A 162 6.92 -1.93 19.93
C GLU A 162 6.19 -0.67 19.46
N LEU A 163 6.36 -0.28 18.19
CA LEU A 163 5.61 0.84 17.62
C LEU A 163 4.10 0.59 17.63
N TRP A 164 3.64 -0.66 17.53
CA TRP A 164 2.22 -1.00 17.58
C TRP A 164 1.65 -1.01 19.00
N ASN A 165 2.47 -1.31 20.01
CA ASN A 165 2.06 -1.38 21.41
C ASN A 165 2.12 -0.03 22.16
N ARG A 166 2.73 0.99 21.57
CA ARG A 166 2.79 2.36 22.11
C ARG A 166 1.67 3.23 21.54
#